data_26801dc4b165bdde2359a1767561b0b1
#
_entry.id   26801dc4b165bdde2359a1767561b0b1
#
_cell.length_a   1.000
_cell.length_b   1.000
_cell.length_c   1.000
_cell.angle_alpha   90.00
_cell.angle_beta   90.00
_cell.angle_gamma   90.00
#
_symmetry.space_group_name_H-M   'P 1'
#
loop_
_entity.id
_entity.type
_entity.pdbx_description
1 polymer ?
#
loop_
_entity_poly.entity_id
_entity_poly.type
_entity_poly.pdbx_seq_one_letter_code
_entity_poly.pdbx_strand_id
1 'polypeptide(L)'
;MTTTKPRFSPASSRQPYPVAVSLLCAGFLWSAAAIAQDYEPPRTESGRPDLQGYWTNASLTQLQRSSDYESLVIPASEIEDFTRNHHQNVRQATDDGLVQGELLDGSDLGKGRGYNAFWVDPGTRFGIVKGEARTSWIVEPADGRIPFSDAGNELRRANRAQFSGNDGPEGRALGERCIIGFGSTGGPPMNNVLYNNMYQIVQTDDYVMILVEMVNDARIIPLSDKHRPTEHQRWLGDSIGHWEGDTLVVETVNLHPQQAPRNAA
;
A
#
# COMPACT_ATOMS: atom_id res chain seq x y z
N MET A 1 -61.61 1.92 -43.09
CA MET A 1 -61.72 3.36 -42.90
C MET A 1 -60.36 3.97 -43.20
N THR A 2 -60.33 4.62 -44.33
CA THR A 2 -59.23 5.35 -44.95
C THR A 2 -59.03 6.72 -44.32
N THR A 3 -57.79 7.13 -44.04
CA THR A 3 -57.39 8.56 -44.03
C THR A 3 -55.89 8.70 -44.18
N THR A 4 -55.51 9.06 -45.27
CA THR A 4 -54.81 10.10 -46.01
C THR A 4 -53.69 10.83 -45.26
N LYS A 5 -52.45 10.69 -45.79
CA LYS A 5 -51.28 11.55 -45.58
C LYS A 5 -51.45 12.88 -46.33
N PRO A 6 -50.90 13.98 -45.82
CA PRO A 6 -50.53 15.11 -46.67
C PRO A 6 -49.03 15.11 -47.04
N ARG A 7 -48.81 15.23 -48.33
CA ARG A 7 -47.53 15.62 -48.95
C ARG A 7 -47.32 17.13 -48.84
N PHE A 8 -46.13 17.55 -48.53
CA PHE A 8 -45.65 18.90 -48.84
C PHE A 8 -44.39 18.81 -49.68
N SER A 9 -44.42 19.50 -50.81
CA SER A 9 -43.36 19.66 -51.79
C SER A 9 -42.47 20.85 -51.43
N PRO A 10 -41.24 20.90 -51.99
CA PRO A 10 -40.21 21.88 -51.54
C PRO A 10 -40.29 23.15 -52.35
N ALA A 11 -40.01 24.27 -51.65
CA ALA A 11 -39.74 25.56 -52.30
C ALA A 11 -38.24 25.84 -52.26
N SER A 12 -37.64 25.95 -53.40
CA SER A 12 -36.28 26.42 -53.62
C SER A 12 -36.19 27.91 -53.44
N SER A 13 -35.24 28.41 -52.63
CA SER A 13 -34.75 29.76 -52.75
C SER A 13 -33.23 29.75 -52.57
N ARG A 14 -32.58 30.04 -53.71
CA ARG A 14 -31.15 30.34 -53.74
C ARG A 14 -30.94 31.76 -53.19
N GLN A 15 -29.99 31.90 -52.26
CA GLN A 15 -29.37 33.18 -51.96
C GLN A 15 -27.85 33.01 -51.79
N PRO A 16 -27.09 34.09 -52.05
CA PRO A 16 -25.71 34.01 -52.47
C PRO A 16 -24.74 33.96 -51.27
N TYR A 17 -23.59 33.34 -51.54
CA TYR A 17 -22.47 33.24 -50.60
C TYR A 17 -21.78 34.60 -50.40
N PRO A 18 -21.46 35.04 -49.18
CA PRO A 18 -20.38 35.99 -48.98
C PRO A 18 -19.09 35.24 -48.61
N VAL A 19 -18.08 35.71 -49.25
CA VAL A 19 -16.67 35.54 -49.22
C VAL A 19 -16.13 35.12 -47.84
N ALA A 20 -15.29 34.09 -47.88
CA ALA A 20 -14.47 33.58 -46.79
C ALA A 20 -13.57 34.67 -46.19
N VAL A 21 -13.71 34.89 -44.91
CA VAL A 21 -12.68 35.49 -44.07
C VAL A 21 -12.04 34.36 -43.28
N SER A 22 -10.85 33.94 -43.73
CA SER A 22 -10.00 32.99 -43.00
C SER A 22 -9.41 33.70 -41.78
N LEU A 23 -10.02 33.53 -40.64
CA LEU A 23 -9.41 33.87 -39.35
C LEU A 23 -8.49 32.72 -38.95
N LEU A 24 -7.19 32.92 -39.09
CA LEU A 24 -6.14 32.12 -38.48
C LEU A 24 -6.28 32.26 -36.96
N CYS A 25 -6.93 31.29 -36.32
CA CYS A 25 -6.78 31.07 -34.91
C CYS A 25 -5.42 30.41 -34.65
N ALA A 26 -4.40 31.24 -34.40
CA ALA A 26 -3.15 30.80 -33.80
C ALA A 26 -3.49 30.34 -32.38
N GLY A 27 -3.76 29.05 -32.23
CA GLY A 27 -3.91 28.40 -30.93
C GLY A 27 -2.58 28.45 -30.19
N PHE A 28 -2.45 29.36 -29.23
CA PHE A 28 -1.43 29.28 -28.20
C PHE A 28 -1.70 28.01 -27.40
N LEU A 29 -0.96 26.94 -27.74
CA LEU A 29 -0.77 25.79 -26.86
C LEU A 29 0.06 26.28 -25.65
N TRP A 30 -0.61 26.85 -24.67
CA TRP A 30 -0.05 26.91 -23.33
C TRP A 30 0.02 25.47 -22.82
N SER A 31 1.17 24.85 -23.00
CA SER A 31 1.55 23.73 -22.20
C SER A 31 1.58 24.25 -20.75
N ALA A 32 0.52 23.98 -20.00
CA ALA A 32 0.57 24.10 -18.55
C ALA A 32 1.62 23.08 -18.08
N ALA A 33 2.87 23.51 -17.99
CA ALA A 33 3.84 22.83 -17.16
C ALA A 33 3.19 22.80 -15.77
N ALA A 34 2.73 21.65 -15.34
CA ALA A 34 2.38 21.43 -13.95
C ALA A 34 3.68 21.67 -13.17
N ILE A 35 3.84 22.89 -12.67
CA ILE A 35 4.85 23.21 -11.68
C ILE A 35 4.43 22.31 -10.52
N ALA A 36 5.20 21.27 -10.26
CA ALA A 36 5.10 20.53 -9.01
C ALA A 36 5.29 21.59 -7.93
N GLN A 37 4.20 21.96 -7.29
CA GLN A 37 4.25 22.88 -6.16
C GLN A 37 5.11 22.17 -5.14
N ASP A 38 6.25 22.75 -4.77
CA ASP A 38 7.10 22.21 -3.72
C ASP A 38 6.21 22.06 -2.47
N TYR A 39 5.93 20.82 -2.11
CA TYR A 39 5.12 20.52 -0.95
C TYR A 39 5.92 20.87 0.30
N GLU A 40 5.50 21.91 0.99
CA GLU A 40 6.01 22.23 2.32
C GLU A 40 5.12 21.53 3.37
N PRO A 41 5.67 20.57 4.11
CA PRO A 41 4.90 19.90 5.17
C PRO A 41 4.53 20.89 6.28
N PRO A 42 3.35 20.76 6.88
CA PRO A 42 3.02 21.48 8.11
C PRO A 42 4.10 21.27 9.16
N ARG A 43 4.27 22.23 10.06
CA ARG A 43 5.27 22.12 11.13
C ARG A 43 4.62 22.24 12.50
N THR A 44 5.18 21.52 13.46
CA THR A 44 4.84 21.66 14.88
C THR A 44 5.33 22.98 15.43
N GLU A 45 4.93 23.34 16.65
CA GLU A 45 5.43 24.53 17.35
C GLU A 45 6.96 24.53 17.52
N SER A 46 7.57 23.35 17.64
CA SER A 46 9.03 23.18 17.71
C SER A 46 9.72 23.24 16.32
N GLY A 47 8.98 23.52 15.25
CA GLY A 47 9.51 23.67 13.89
C GLY A 47 9.83 22.37 13.16
N ARG A 48 9.52 21.21 13.74
CA ARG A 48 9.66 19.91 13.10
C ARG A 48 8.50 19.63 12.12
N PRO A 49 8.69 18.81 11.08
CA PRO A 49 7.57 18.36 10.27
C PRO A 49 6.47 17.77 11.15
N ASP A 50 5.23 18.16 10.91
CA ASP A 50 4.08 17.62 11.62
C ASP A 50 3.65 16.30 10.96
N LEU A 51 3.95 15.20 11.64
CA LEU A 51 3.60 13.83 11.20
C LEU A 51 2.27 13.37 11.78
N GLN A 52 1.60 14.20 12.61
CA GLN A 52 0.36 13.81 13.27
C GLN A 52 -0.75 13.52 12.27
N GLY A 53 -1.61 12.60 12.61
CA GLY A 53 -2.79 12.28 11.80
C GLY A 53 -2.95 10.79 11.53
N TYR A 54 -3.82 10.51 10.57
CA TYR A 54 -4.09 9.16 10.10
C TYR A 54 -3.42 8.93 8.75
N TRP A 55 -2.71 7.82 8.66
CA TRP A 55 -1.94 7.44 7.49
C TRP A 55 -2.33 6.03 7.07
N THR A 56 -2.19 5.72 5.80
CA THR A 56 -2.31 4.34 5.30
C THR A 56 -1.06 3.97 4.52
N ASN A 57 -0.63 2.72 4.69
CA ASN A 57 0.40 2.13 3.84
C ASN A 57 -0.17 1.10 2.86
N ALA A 58 -1.49 1.05 2.71
CA ALA A 58 -2.13 0.20 1.72
C ALA A 58 -1.53 0.45 0.33
N SER A 59 -1.01 -0.59 -0.30
CA SER A 59 -0.30 -0.50 -1.58
C SER A 59 -0.24 -1.85 -2.27
N LEU A 60 -0.34 -1.87 -3.58
CA LEU A 60 -0.08 -3.06 -4.39
C LEU A 60 1.41 -3.46 -4.39
N THR A 61 2.30 -2.50 -4.04
CA THR A 61 3.73 -2.76 -3.87
C THR A 61 3.95 -3.62 -2.64
N GLN A 62 4.63 -4.73 -2.80
CA GLN A 62 4.98 -5.65 -1.71
C GLN A 62 6.42 -5.46 -1.24
N LEU A 63 6.77 -6.02 -0.08
CA LEU A 63 8.15 -5.99 0.41
C LEU A 63 9.10 -6.57 -0.61
N GLN A 64 8.83 -7.79 -1.09
CA GLN A 64 9.63 -8.49 -2.10
C GLN A 64 8.95 -8.42 -3.45
N ARG A 65 9.76 -8.35 -4.52
CA ARG A 65 9.25 -8.37 -5.89
C ARG A 65 8.60 -9.72 -6.21
N SER A 66 7.36 -9.67 -6.71
CA SER A 66 6.72 -10.85 -7.29
C SER A 66 7.46 -11.29 -8.56
N SER A 67 7.42 -12.58 -8.86
CA SER A 67 7.90 -13.13 -10.13
C SER A 67 7.19 -12.57 -11.36
N ASP A 68 6.06 -11.92 -11.18
CA ASP A 68 5.28 -11.28 -12.25
C ASP A 68 5.94 -9.99 -12.77
N TYR A 69 6.97 -9.48 -12.07
CA TYR A 69 7.64 -8.23 -12.41
C TYR A 69 9.14 -8.44 -12.62
N GLU A 70 9.64 -8.02 -13.77
CA GLU A 70 11.06 -8.14 -14.13
C GLU A 70 11.90 -7.01 -13.53
N SER A 71 11.33 -5.82 -13.37
CA SER A 71 12.04 -4.61 -12.93
C SER A 71 11.47 -3.99 -11.67
N LEU A 72 12.28 -3.18 -10.98
CA LEU A 72 11.88 -2.42 -9.80
C LEU A 72 10.84 -1.35 -10.14
N VAL A 73 10.98 -0.71 -11.29
CA VAL A 73 10.16 0.42 -11.72
C VAL A 73 9.21 -0.03 -12.82
N ILE A 74 7.95 0.32 -12.69
CA ILE A 74 6.96 0.12 -13.74
C ILE A 74 7.02 1.31 -14.69
N PRO A 75 7.18 1.10 -16.01
CA PRO A 75 7.10 2.18 -16.98
C PRO A 75 5.78 2.94 -16.88
N ALA A 76 5.81 4.26 -16.99
CA ALA A 76 4.61 5.10 -16.83
C ALA A 76 3.46 4.70 -17.76
N SER A 77 3.78 4.24 -18.97
CA SER A 77 2.80 3.76 -19.96
C SER A 77 2.13 2.43 -19.59
N GLU A 78 2.69 1.68 -18.64
CA GLU A 78 2.24 0.34 -18.26
C GLU A 78 1.57 0.30 -16.88
N ILE A 79 1.67 1.39 -16.09
CA ILE A 79 1.15 1.44 -14.70
C ILE A 79 -0.34 1.06 -14.66
N GLU A 80 -1.15 1.55 -15.59
CA GLU A 80 -2.58 1.27 -15.61
C GLU A 80 -2.87 -0.20 -15.87
N ASP A 81 -2.16 -0.82 -16.82
CA ASP A 81 -2.32 -2.23 -17.15
C ASP A 81 -1.85 -3.13 -16.02
N PHE A 82 -0.69 -2.85 -15.43
CA PHE A 82 -0.19 -3.59 -14.25
C PHE A 82 -1.14 -3.45 -13.06
N THR A 83 -1.69 -2.26 -12.82
CA THR A 83 -2.66 -2.02 -11.75
C THR A 83 -3.94 -2.81 -11.97
N ARG A 84 -4.50 -2.76 -13.17
CA ARG A 84 -5.74 -3.49 -13.54
C ARG A 84 -5.57 -4.99 -13.42
N ASN A 85 -4.43 -5.52 -13.86
CA ASN A 85 -4.15 -6.94 -13.91
C ASN A 85 -3.52 -7.48 -12.62
N HIS A 86 -3.27 -6.63 -11.61
CA HIS A 86 -2.75 -7.09 -10.34
C HIS A 86 -3.73 -8.07 -9.70
N HIS A 87 -3.22 -9.21 -9.21
CA HIS A 87 -4.05 -10.31 -8.70
C HIS A 87 -5.06 -9.88 -7.63
N GLN A 88 -4.77 -8.89 -6.81
CA GLN A 88 -5.70 -8.35 -5.81
C GLN A 88 -6.87 -7.61 -6.46
N ASN A 89 -6.60 -6.77 -7.45
CA ASN A 89 -7.65 -6.02 -8.16
C ASN A 89 -8.53 -6.97 -9.00
N VAL A 90 -7.92 -7.99 -9.63
CA VAL A 90 -8.66 -9.03 -10.36
C VAL A 90 -9.55 -9.82 -9.40
N ARG A 91 -9.04 -10.19 -8.23
CA ARG A 91 -9.82 -10.87 -7.20
C ARG A 91 -11.00 -10.02 -6.73
N GLN A 92 -10.76 -8.76 -6.40
CA GLN A 92 -11.81 -7.83 -5.95
C GLN A 92 -12.89 -7.66 -7.02
N ALA A 93 -12.51 -7.43 -8.27
CA ALA A 93 -13.46 -7.31 -9.38
C ALA A 93 -14.28 -8.60 -9.61
N THR A 94 -13.69 -9.76 -9.32
CA THR A 94 -14.39 -11.05 -9.39
C THR A 94 -15.40 -11.20 -8.26
N ASP A 95 -15.06 -10.78 -7.05
CA ASP A 95 -15.93 -10.85 -5.88
C ASP A 95 -17.06 -9.80 -5.96
N ASP A 96 -16.82 -8.61 -6.50
CA ASP A 96 -17.83 -7.58 -6.75
C ASP A 96 -18.90 -8.04 -7.77
N GLY A 97 -18.56 -8.99 -8.62
CA GLY A 97 -19.48 -9.60 -9.58
C GLY A 97 -20.37 -10.70 -8.98
N LEU A 98 -20.20 -11.06 -7.71
CA LEU A 98 -21.06 -12.06 -7.05
C LEU A 98 -22.43 -11.46 -6.74
N VAL A 99 -23.49 -12.14 -7.17
CA VAL A 99 -24.86 -11.73 -6.88
C VAL A 99 -25.12 -11.94 -5.38
N GLN A 100 -25.66 -10.91 -4.73
CA GLN A 100 -26.07 -10.97 -3.32
C GLN A 100 -27.07 -12.11 -3.11
N GLY A 101 -26.67 -13.16 -2.37
CA GLY A 101 -27.49 -14.34 -2.09
C GLY A 101 -27.01 -15.62 -2.78
N GLU A 102 -25.99 -15.61 -3.62
CA GLU A 102 -25.25 -16.81 -3.94
C GLU A 102 -24.52 -17.27 -2.69
N LEU A 103 -25.01 -18.36 -2.12
CA LEU A 103 -24.36 -19.01 -0.99
C LEU A 103 -23.01 -19.51 -1.45
N LEU A 104 -21.99 -18.93 -0.85
CA LEU A 104 -20.62 -19.45 -0.91
C LEU A 104 -20.63 -20.80 -0.17
N ASP A 105 -20.77 -21.88 -0.88
CA ASP A 105 -20.75 -23.23 -0.32
C ASP A 105 -19.32 -23.71 0.00
N GLY A 106 -18.36 -22.81 -0.14
CA GLY A 106 -16.95 -23.07 0.04
C GLY A 106 -16.26 -23.72 -1.16
N SER A 107 -17.00 -24.04 -2.21
CA SER A 107 -16.44 -24.62 -3.46
C SER A 107 -15.57 -23.61 -4.22
N ASP A 108 -15.71 -22.34 -3.93
CA ASP A 108 -15.00 -21.22 -4.48
C ASP A 108 -13.70 -20.92 -3.74
N LEU A 109 -13.53 -21.39 -2.50
CA LEU A 109 -12.30 -21.21 -1.72
C LEU A 109 -11.07 -21.77 -2.43
N GLY A 110 -11.24 -22.91 -3.12
CA GLY A 110 -10.18 -23.51 -3.93
C GLY A 110 -9.87 -22.75 -5.23
N LYS A 111 -10.72 -21.79 -5.62
CA LYS A 111 -10.56 -20.98 -6.83
C LYS A 111 -10.00 -19.59 -6.53
N GLY A 112 -9.58 -19.34 -5.29
CA GLY A 112 -9.09 -18.04 -4.85
C GLY A 112 -10.19 -17.00 -4.63
N ARG A 113 -11.47 -17.40 -4.71
CA ARG A 113 -12.61 -16.61 -4.28
C ARG A 113 -12.79 -16.72 -2.78
N GLY A 114 -13.32 -15.69 -2.18
CA GLY A 114 -13.99 -15.88 -0.92
C GLY A 114 -13.14 -15.92 0.32
N TYR A 115 -12.40 -14.94 0.61
CA TYR A 115 -12.33 -14.39 1.94
C TYR A 115 -12.88 -12.97 1.83
N ASN A 116 -14.20 -12.84 1.95
CA ASN A 116 -14.88 -11.56 2.07
C ASN A 116 -14.07 -10.39 1.47
N ALA A 117 -13.98 -10.28 0.15
CA ALA A 117 -13.09 -9.32 -0.50
C ALA A 117 -13.33 -7.89 -0.02
N PHE A 118 -14.55 -7.59 0.46
CA PHE A 118 -14.88 -6.27 1.00
C PHE A 118 -14.14 -5.93 2.33
N TRP A 119 -13.58 -6.90 3.04
CA TRP A 119 -12.71 -6.67 4.18
C TRP A 119 -11.26 -6.43 3.79
N VAL A 120 -10.91 -6.78 2.55
CA VAL A 120 -9.53 -6.73 2.06
C VAL A 120 -9.28 -5.36 1.45
N ASP A 121 -8.36 -4.62 2.02
CA ASP A 121 -7.88 -3.33 1.49
C ASP A 121 -6.36 -3.35 1.35
N PRO A 122 -5.84 -4.07 0.35
CA PRO A 122 -4.41 -4.08 0.07
C PRO A 122 -3.92 -2.79 -0.58
N GLY A 123 -4.84 -1.88 -0.90
CA GLY A 123 -4.59 -0.73 -1.74
C GLY A 123 -4.89 -0.99 -3.21
N THR A 124 -5.17 0.08 -3.95
CA THR A 124 -5.56 0.05 -5.36
C THR A 124 -4.46 0.52 -6.30
N ARG A 125 -3.31 0.93 -5.76
CA ARG A 125 -2.21 1.54 -6.54
C ARG A 125 -0.86 1.04 -6.05
N PHE A 126 0.11 1.06 -6.96
CA PHE A 126 1.50 0.89 -6.59
C PHE A 126 2.02 2.10 -5.82
N GLY A 127 2.95 1.86 -4.90
CA GLY A 127 3.65 2.92 -4.19
C GLY A 127 4.52 3.73 -5.16
N ILE A 128 4.46 5.06 -5.02
CA ILE A 128 5.25 6.00 -5.83
C ILE A 128 6.42 6.49 -4.99
N VAL A 129 7.63 6.28 -5.48
CA VAL A 129 8.86 6.77 -4.85
C VAL A 129 9.60 7.63 -5.87
N LYS A 130 9.82 8.90 -5.56
CA LYS A 130 10.46 9.87 -6.47
C LYS A 130 9.82 9.93 -7.86
N GLY A 131 8.48 9.84 -7.91
CA GLY A 131 7.70 9.86 -9.15
C GLY A 131 7.62 8.53 -9.91
N GLU A 132 8.22 7.45 -9.41
CA GLU A 132 8.27 6.13 -10.06
C GLU A 132 7.42 5.11 -9.29
N ALA A 133 6.58 4.37 -10.01
CA ALA A 133 5.82 3.25 -9.45
C ALA A 133 6.74 2.06 -9.18
N ARG A 134 6.67 1.50 -7.97
CA ARG A 134 7.57 0.44 -7.51
C ARG A 134 6.87 -0.91 -7.45
N THR A 135 7.58 -1.97 -7.90
CA THR A 135 7.11 -3.37 -7.81
C THR A 135 7.50 -4.03 -6.50
N SER A 136 8.46 -3.48 -5.78
CA SER A 136 8.89 -3.94 -4.44
C SER A 136 9.44 -2.78 -3.61
N TRP A 137 9.38 -2.94 -2.28
CA TRP A 137 10.05 -2.01 -1.37
C TRP A 137 11.55 -2.30 -1.25
N ILE A 138 11.96 -3.55 -1.47
CA ILE A 138 13.38 -3.92 -1.55
C ILE A 138 13.94 -3.43 -2.88
N VAL A 139 14.95 -2.58 -2.80
CA VAL A 139 15.68 -2.02 -3.96
C VAL A 139 17.03 -2.72 -4.17
N GLU A 140 17.63 -3.25 -3.10
CA GLU A 140 18.85 -4.02 -3.09
C GLU A 140 18.66 -5.29 -2.24
N PRO A 141 19.05 -6.45 -2.76
CA PRO A 141 19.66 -6.70 -4.08
C PRO A 141 18.69 -6.48 -5.25
N ALA A 142 19.22 -6.39 -6.47
CA ALA A 142 18.48 -6.00 -7.68
C ALA A 142 17.31 -6.93 -8.04
N ASP A 143 17.30 -8.17 -7.53
CA ASP A 143 16.18 -9.10 -7.66
C ASP A 143 14.97 -8.73 -6.78
N GLY A 144 15.12 -7.74 -5.87
CA GLY A 144 14.08 -7.30 -4.96
C GLY A 144 13.71 -8.34 -3.89
N ARG A 145 14.61 -9.26 -3.57
CA ARG A 145 14.39 -10.32 -2.58
C ARG A 145 15.21 -10.09 -1.32
N ILE A 146 14.74 -10.64 -0.20
CA ILE A 146 15.52 -10.61 1.05
C ILE A 146 16.74 -11.52 0.90
N PRO A 147 17.97 -11.02 1.05
CA PRO A 147 19.19 -11.81 0.91
C PRO A 147 19.47 -12.60 2.20
N PHE A 148 18.76 -13.71 2.40
CA PHE A 148 18.96 -14.53 3.59
C PHE A 148 20.35 -15.16 3.62
N SER A 149 21.02 -15.01 4.75
CA SER A 149 22.18 -15.84 5.09
C SER A 149 21.76 -17.29 5.36
N ASP A 150 22.73 -18.21 5.37
CA ASP A 150 22.47 -19.61 5.73
C ASP A 150 21.86 -19.74 7.13
N ALA A 151 22.38 -18.99 8.11
CA ALA A 151 21.83 -18.93 9.45
C ALA A 151 20.39 -18.36 9.48
N GLY A 152 20.11 -17.33 8.68
CA GLY A 152 18.77 -16.79 8.51
C GLY A 152 17.77 -17.79 7.93
N ASN A 153 18.22 -18.59 6.94
CA ASN A 153 17.42 -19.66 6.37
C ASN A 153 17.15 -20.80 7.37
N GLU A 154 18.13 -21.15 8.20
CA GLU A 154 17.94 -22.13 9.28
C GLU A 154 16.94 -21.65 10.31
N LEU A 155 17.06 -20.39 10.76
CA LEU A 155 16.12 -19.78 11.69
C LEU A 155 14.68 -19.76 11.13
N ARG A 156 14.52 -19.43 9.86
CA ARG A 156 13.22 -19.48 9.17
C ARG A 156 12.61 -20.89 9.19
N ARG A 157 13.42 -21.90 8.87
CA ARG A 157 12.95 -23.31 8.90
C ARG A 157 12.53 -23.73 10.29
N ALA A 158 13.33 -23.39 11.30
CA ALA A 158 13.01 -23.68 12.70
C ALA A 158 11.71 -23.00 13.15
N ASN A 159 11.53 -21.72 12.84
CA ASN A 159 10.30 -20.98 13.15
C ASN A 159 9.07 -21.55 12.43
N ARG A 160 9.20 -21.93 11.17
CA ARG A 160 8.10 -22.57 10.42
C ARG A 160 7.71 -23.90 11.06
N ALA A 161 8.68 -24.72 11.46
CA ALA A 161 8.43 -25.98 12.15
C ALA A 161 7.73 -25.76 13.52
N GLN A 162 8.18 -24.76 14.28
CA GLN A 162 7.58 -24.41 15.56
C GLN A 162 6.10 -23.97 15.42
N PHE A 163 5.78 -23.18 14.39
CA PHE A 163 4.45 -22.61 14.19
C PHE A 163 3.58 -23.40 13.20
N SER A 164 3.89 -24.67 12.99
CA SER A 164 3.09 -25.57 12.14
C SER A 164 2.18 -26.51 12.94
N GLY A 165 2.37 -26.59 14.27
CA GLY A 165 1.61 -27.46 15.15
C GLY A 165 0.25 -26.90 15.54
N ASN A 166 -0.68 -27.81 15.85
CA ASN A 166 -2.03 -27.49 16.32
C ASN A 166 -2.28 -27.95 17.77
N ASP A 167 -1.25 -28.48 18.43
CA ASP A 167 -1.39 -29.17 19.73
C ASP A 167 -1.52 -28.18 20.90
N GLY A 168 -1.16 -26.93 20.72
CA GLY A 168 -1.24 -25.90 21.75
C GLY A 168 -1.08 -24.49 21.20
N PRO A 169 -1.35 -23.46 22.00
CA PRO A 169 -1.23 -22.07 21.58
C PRO A 169 0.22 -21.70 21.20
N GLU A 170 1.23 -22.38 21.78
CA GLU A 170 2.64 -22.15 21.49
C GLU A 170 3.01 -22.48 20.03
N GLY A 171 2.31 -23.47 19.45
CA GLY A 171 2.47 -23.86 18.05
C GLY A 171 1.74 -22.96 17.06
N ARG A 172 0.95 -22.00 17.54
CA ARG A 172 0.23 -21.05 16.69
C ARG A 172 1.06 -19.83 16.37
N ALA A 173 0.82 -19.31 15.19
CA ALA A 173 1.47 -18.10 14.75
C ALA A 173 1.14 -16.91 15.65
N LEU A 174 2.10 -15.98 15.83
CA LEU A 174 1.94 -14.82 16.73
C LEU A 174 0.73 -13.95 16.37
N GLY A 175 0.40 -13.83 15.09
CA GLY A 175 -0.79 -13.12 14.65
C GLY A 175 -2.10 -13.82 14.99
N GLU A 176 -2.15 -15.16 14.93
CA GLU A 176 -3.33 -15.92 15.38
C GLU A 176 -3.56 -15.79 16.89
N ARG A 177 -2.48 -15.59 17.65
CA ARG A 177 -2.50 -15.36 19.10
C ARG A 177 -2.73 -13.90 19.47
N CYS A 178 -2.93 -13.01 18.52
CA CYS A 178 -3.06 -11.57 18.70
C CYS A 178 -1.90 -10.94 19.52
N ILE A 179 -0.69 -11.51 19.43
CA ILE A 179 0.49 -10.98 20.11
C ILE A 179 1.10 -9.82 19.33
N ILE A 180 1.21 -10.00 18.01
CA ILE A 180 1.63 -8.93 17.06
C ILE A 180 0.82 -9.05 15.79
N GLY A 181 0.78 -7.97 15.00
CA GLY A 181 0.11 -7.96 13.70
C GLY A 181 0.70 -8.95 12.70
N PHE A 182 -0.12 -9.38 11.75
CA PHE A 182 0.35 -10.18 10.63
C PHE A 182 1.37 -9.38 9.81
N GLY A 183 2.38 -10.07 9.28
CA GLY A 183 3.33 -9.46 8.37
C GLY A 183 4.18 -8.35 8.95
N SER A 184 4.39 -8.30 10.27
CA SER A 184 5.16 -7.24 10.94
C SER A 184 4.61 -5.82 10.68
N THR A 185 3.30 -5.65 10.69
CA THR A 185 2.64 -4.36 10.46
C THR A 185 3.06 -3.29 11.47
N GLY A 186 3.34 -3.68 12.73
CA GLY A 186 3.91 -2.79 13.76
C GLY A 186 5.41 -2.51 13.60
N GLY A 187 6.09 -3.24 12.74
CA GLY A 187 7.52 -3.09 12.39
C GLY A 187 8.55 -3.56 13.40
N PRO A 188 9.84 -3.26 13.15
CA PRO A 188 10.41 -2.94 11.83
C PRO A 188 10.53 -4.16 10.91
N PRO A 189 10.38 -4.00 9.59
CA PRO A 189 9.75 -2.87 8.91
C PRO A 189 8.23 -2.89 9.05
N MET A 190 7.58 -1.74 8.91
CA MET A 190 6.12 -1.61 8.95
C MET A 190 5.54 -1.95 7.58
N ASN A 191 5.27 -3.24 7.37
CA ASN A 191 4.81 -3.74 6.07
C ASN A 191 3.31 -3.55 5.89
N ASN A 192 2.90 -3.26 4.66
CA ASN A 192 1.51 -3.34 4.27
C ASN A 192 1.06 -4.81 4.18
N VAL A 193 -0.19 -5.05 4.51
CA VAL A 193 -0.85 -6.37 4.47
C VAL A 193 -2.20 -6.27 3.76
N LEU A 194 -2.99 -7.32 3.79
CA LEU A 194 -4.27 -7.37 3.08
C LEU A 194 -5.35 -6.43 3.65
N TYR A 195 -5.25 -6.01 4.91
CA TYR A 195 -6.24 -5.17 5.59
C TYR A 195 -5.65 -4.56 6.87
N ASN A 196 -6.36 -3.61 7.47
CA ASN A 196 -5.94 -2.90 8.69
C ASN A 196 -4.58 -2.20 8.49
N ASN A 197 -4.47 -1.46 7.40
CA ASN A 197 -3.26 -0.75 6.98
C ASN A 197 -3.23 0.71 7.47
N MET A 198 -4.06 1.06 8.45
CA MET A 198 -4.10 2.41 9.00
C MET A 198 -3.13 2.57 10.15
N TYR A 199 -2.54 3.74 10.22
CA TYR A 199 -1.67 4.20 11.30
C TYR A 199 -2.19 5.51 11.84
N GLN A 200 -2.21 5.65 13.15
CA GLN A 200 -2.34 6.96 13.80
C GLN A 200 -0.98 7.36 14.36
N ILE A 201 -0.51 8.53 13.94
CA ILE A 201 0.73 9.11 14.47
C ILE A 201 0.35 10.24 15.41
N VAL A 202 0.92 10.22 16.60
CA VAL A 202 0.87 11.30 17.59
C VAL A 202 2.29 11.74 17.90
N GLN A 203 2.53 13.04 17.87
CA GLN A 203 3.86 13.63 18.04
C GLN A 203 3.85 14.65 19.15
N THR A 204 4.86 14.57 20.00
CA THR A 204 5.20 15.58 21.01
C THR A 204 6.67 15.97 20.86
N ASP A 205 7.14 16.87 21.68
CA ASP A 205 8.57 17.25 21.65
C ASP A 205 9.49 16.12 22.12
N ASP A 206 8.99 15.18 22.94
CA ASP A 206 9.78 14.11 23.54
C ASP A 206 9.50 12.73 22.95
N TYR A 207 8.37 12.54 22.27
CA TYR A 207 7.90 11.23 21.80
C TYR A 207 7.21 11.32 20.45
N VAL A 208 7.36 10.24 19.68
CA VAL A 208 6.45 9.91 18.60
C VAL A 208 5.79 8.56 18.90
N MET A 209 4.46 8.50 18.86
CA MET A 209 3.71 7.26 18.97
C MET A 209 3.12 6.90 17.59
N ILE A 210 3.27 5.65 17.19
CA ILE A 210 2.61 5.09 16.02
C ILE A 210 1.70 3.98 16.49
N LEU A 211 0.38 4.24 16.48
CA LEU A 211 -0.65 3.22 16.71
C LEU A 211 -0.96 2.54 15.38
N VAL A 212 -0.83 1.23 15.35
CA VAL A 212 -1.10 0.39 14.20
C VAL A 212 -2.48 -0.22 14.36
N GLU A 213 -3.34 -0.09 13.37
CA GLU A 213 -4.70 -0.65 13.40
C GLU A 213 -4.68 -2.17 13.60
N MET A 214 -3.76 -2.88 12.95
CA MET A 214 -3.61 -4.32 13.09
C MET A 214 -3.25 -4.71 14.52
N VAL A 215 -4.16 -5.39 15.22
CA VAL A 215 -4.13 -5.83 16.62
C VAL A 215 -3.84 -4.71 17.62
N ASN A 216 -4.09 -3.44 17.26
CA ASN A 216 -3.86 -2.26 18.11
C ASN A 216 -2.42 -2.15 18.65
N ASP A 217 -1.44 -2.56 17.86
CA ASP A 217 -0.03 -2.43 18.23
C ASP A 217 0.37 -0.96 18.34
N ALA A 218 0.99 -0.58 19.45
CA ALA A 218 1.48 0.77 19.65
C ALA A 218 3.00 0.79 19.80
N ARG A 219 3.67 1.51 18.89
CA ARG A 219 5.09 1.79 18.98
C ARG A 219 5.28 3.17 19.59
N ILE A 220 5.87 3.22 20.78
CA ILE A 220 6.24 4.47 21.46
C ILE A 220 7.74 4.69 21.26
N ILE A 221 8.08 5.79 20.62
CA ILE A 221 9.42 6.15 20.20
C ILE A 221 9.84 7.40 21.00
N PRO A 222 10.57 7.26 22.12
CA PRO A 222 11.16 8.41 22.77
C PRO A 222 12.22 9.05 21.87
N LEU A 223 12.26 10.38 21.84
CA LEU A 223 13.33 11.14 21.18
C LEU A 223 14.53 11.17 22.14
N SER A 224 15.38 10.16 22.05
CA SER A 224 16.46 9.85 23.00
C SER A 224 17.64 9.21 22.28
N ASP A 225 18.80 9.30 22.92
CA ASP A 225 20.05 8.70 22.47
C ASP A 225 20.37 7.34 23.16
N LYS A 226 19.44 6.83 23.98
CA LYS A 226 19.67 5.63 24.79
C LYS A 226 18.55 4.63 24.70
N HIS A 227 18.93 3.45 24.26
CA HIS A 227 18.09 2.25 24.35
C HIS A 227 18.01 1.72 25.79
N ARG A 228 16.94 0.98 26.05
CA ARG A 228 16.81 0.17 27.27
C ARG A 228 17.85 -0.94 27.27
N PRO A 229 18.18 -1.49 28.46
CA PRO A 229 19.06 -2.64 28.58
C PRO A 229 18.62 -3.82 27.72
N THR A 230 19.57 -4.58 27.19
CA THR A 230 19.35 -5.67 26.19
C THR A 230 18.50 -6.83 26.72
N GLU A 231 18.39 -6.99 28.03
CA GLU A 231 17.50 -7.97 28.68
C GLU A 231 16.01 -7.62 28.57
N HIS A 232 15.68 -6.37 28.20
CA HIS A 232 14.30 -5.94 27.98
C HIS A 232 13.83 -6.17 26.55
N GLN A 233 13.76 -7.45 26.15
CA GLN A 233 13.25 -7.82 24.83
C GLN A 233 11.73 -7.68 24.74
N ARG A 234 11.25 -7.06 23.65
CA ARG A 234 9.84 -6.79 23.39
C ARG A 234 9.42 -7.26 22.01
N TRP A 235 8.12 -7.49 21.83
CA TRP A 235 7.59 -7.89 20.54
C TRP A 235 7.84 -6.86 19.43
N LEU A 236 7.67 -5.58 19.69
CA LEU A 236 7.98 -4.50 18.75
C LEU A 236 9.39 -3.92 18.92
N GLY A 237 10.21 -4.55 19.77
CA GLY A 237 11.54 -4.06 20.11
C GLY A 237 11.54 -2.84 21.02
N ASP A 238 12.69 -2.24 21.16
CA ASP A 238 12.93 -0.96 21.84
C ASP A 238 13.34 0.05 20.80
N SER A 239 12.45 1.03 20.55
CA SER A 239 12.65 2.06 19.54
C SER A 239 13.05 3.36 20.22
N ILE A 240 14.04 4.05 19.65
CA ILE A 240 14.35 5.46 19.93
C ILE A 240 14.35 6.24 18.63
N GLY A 241 14.19 7.56 18.72
CA GLY A 241 14.16 8.42 17.54
C GLY A 241 15.00 9.68 17.71
N HIS A 242 15.45 10.23 16.60
CA HIS A 242 16.05 11.54 16.52
C HIS A 242 15.73 12.19 15.17
N TRP A 243 15.92 13.50 15.09
CA TRP A 243 15.68 14.25 13.86
C TRP A 243 16.98 14.54 13.11
N GLU A 244 17.00 14.21 11.83
CA GLU A 244 18.04 14.65 10.89
C GLU A 244 17.41 15.62 9.88
N GLY A 245 17.55 16.91 10.14
CA GLY A 245 16.81 17.92 9.38
C GLY A 245 15.30 17.70 9.49
N ASP A 246 14.64 17.41 8.38
CA ASP A 246 13.21 17.13 8.30
C ASP A 246 12.86 15.63 8.31
N THR A 247 13.83 14.78 8.62
CA THR A 247 13.64 13.33 8.67
C THR A 247 13.66 12.82 10.10
N LEU A 248 12.59 12.12 10.50
CA LEU A 248 12.60 11.35 11.76
C LEU A 248 13.32 10.03 11.50
N VAL A 249 14.46 9.82 12.16
CA VAL A 249 15.20 8.56 12.15
C VAL A 249 14.79 7.74 13.37
N VAL A 250 14.41 6.50 13.17
CA VAL A 250 14.01 5.58 14.24
C VAL A 250 14.91 4.35 14.22
N GLU A 251 15.59 4.12 15.32
CA GLU A 251 16.38 2.92 15.56
C GLU A 251 15.59 1.96 16.46
N THR A 252 15.59 0.67 16.12
CA THR A 252 14.89 -0.36 16.91
C THR A 252 15.81 -1.54 17.19
N VAL A 253 15.97 -1.87 18.44
CA VAL A 253 16.77 -3.00 18.93
C VAL A 253 15.94 -3.88 19.89
N ASN A 254 16.55 -4.87 20.50
CA ASN A 254 15.94 -5.70 21.56
C ASN A 254 14.59 -6.35 21.16
N LEU A 255 14.51 -6.81 19.92
CA LEU A 255 13.36 -7.57 19.43
C LEU A 255 13.28 -8.92 20.13
N HIS A 256 12.05 -9.35 20.44
CA HIS A 256 11.82 -10.68 21.02
C HIS A 256 12.29 -11.77 20.05
N PRO A 257 13.03 -12.80 20.50
CA PRO A 257 13.62 -13.82 19.62
C PRO A 257 12.62 -14.58 18.74
N GLN A 258 11.36 -14.70 19.18
CA GLN A 258 10.30 -15.34 18.40
C GLN A 258 9.69 -14.44 17.31
N GLN A 259 10.09 -13.17 17.26
CA GLN A 259 9.69 -12.27 16.19
C GLN A 259 10.60 -12.44 14.97
N ALA A 260 10.52 -13.56 14.30
CA ALA A 260 11.19 -13.69 13.02
C ALA A 260 10.46 -12.88 11.94
N PRO A 261 11.18 -12.29 10.97
CA PRO A 261 10.55 -11.64 9.81
C PRO A 261 9.63 -12.61 9.09
N ARG A 262 8.32 -12.40 9.18
CA ARG A 262 7.33 -13.31 8.59
C ARG A 262 7.20 -13.19 7.09
N ASN A 263 7.51 -12.03 6.56
CA ASN A 263 7.44 -11.77 5.12
C ASN A 263 8.62 -12.35 4.36
N ALA A 264 9.33 -13.20 5.03
CA ALA A 264 10.34 -14.06 4.45
C ALA A 264 9.74 -15.38 3.95
N ALA A 265 8.45 -15.47 3.85
CA ALA A 265 7.77 -16.66 3.32
C ALA A 265 7.31 -16.45 1.89
#